data_a07c3864ccb4277fe819a6321f0ebc90
#
_entry.id   a07c3864ccb4277fe819a6321f0ebc90
#
_cell.length_a   1.000
_cell.length_b   1.000
_cell.length_c   1.000
_cell.angle_alpha   90.00
_cell.angle_beta   90.00
_cell.angle_gamma   90.00
#
_symmetry.space_group_name_H-M   'P 1'
#
loop_
_entity.id
_entity.type
_entity.pdbx_description
1 polymer ?
#
loop_
_entity_poly.entity_id
_entity_poly.type
_entity_poly.pdbx_seq_one_letter_code
_entity_poly.pdbx_strand_id
1 'polypeptide(L)'
;MKRYIKQIISFFMIAAVFVGLSGCGIVDSGTTEYNELVALVQGVQAAAANFQLVTDTQYAKIQAKTQITKDYYDAVNSSGEVWTGNFRSQADALTNLLNNYRDANGQPLDPTKLNLNQLQGKGALPNGLGQGFQIYVNAITQAPPPVPDSKVTLALGDTVDEAMNTIQLGGTDWNDAVKAYNTRRAQIKGEIVARVSAYFGFDLPVTFPYYQGGNAGQPIQNPLGTPKP
;
A
#
# COMPACT_ATOMS: atom_id res chain seq x y z
N MET A 1 -35.18 30.32 4.21
CA MET A 1 -34.80 31.27 5.28
C MET A 1 -34.15 30.60 6.49
N LYS A 2 -34.76 29.61 7.16
CA LYS A 2 -34.18 28.95 8.37
C LYS A 2 -32.78 28.29 8.15
N ARG A 3 -32.45 27.84 6.94
CA ARG A 3 -31.16 27.21 6.64
C ARG A 3 -30.02 28.23 6.55
N TYR A 4 -30.27 29.40 5.99
CA TYR A 4 -29.31 30.52 5.90
C TYR A 4 -28.99 31.14 7.28
N ILE A 5 -30.01 31.23 8.14
CA ILE A 5 -29.83 31.77 9.50
C ILE A 5 -28.91 30.83 10.32
N LYS A 6 -29.08 29.50 10.22
CA LYS A 6 -28.17 28.56 10.89
C LYS A 6 -26.73 28.65 10.34
N GLN A 7 -26.55 28.84 9.05
CA GLN A 7 -25.23 29.01 8.44
C GLN A 7 -24.56 30.32 8.88
N ILE A 8 -25.30 31.41 8.95
CA ILE A 8 -24.81 32.71 9.41
C ILE A 8 -24.44 32.65 10.90
N ILE A 9 -25.27 32.04 11.77
CA ILE A 9 -24.97 31.88 13.20
C ILE A 9 -23.75 30.98 13.39
N SER A 10 -23.60 29.91 12.62
CA SER A 10 -22.41 29.03 12.68
C SER A 10 -21.15 29.75 12.21
N PHE A 11 -21.26 30.61 11.19
CA PHE A 11 -20.15 31.44 10.71
C PHE A 11 -19.72 32.46 11.74
N PHE A 12 -20.70 33.17 12.41
CA PHE A 12 -20.39 34.11 13.46
C PHE A 12 -19.85 33.45 14.74
N MET A 13 -20.30 32.23 15.08
CA MET A 13 -19.72 31.50 16.21
C MET A 13 -18.28 31.03 15.92
N ILE A 14 -18.00 30.57 14.71
CA ILE A 14 -16.65 30.19 14.30
C ILE A 14 -15.75 31.43 14.23
N ALA A 15 -16.24 32.55 13.66
CA ALA A 15 -15.51 33.81 13.63
C ALA A 15 -15.30 34.39 15.05
N ALA A 16 -16.27 34.26 15.94
CA ALA A 16 -16.13 34.71 17.33
C ALA A 16 -15.14 33.85 18.14
N VAL A 17 -15.05 32.54 17.87
CA VAL A 17 -14.01 31.67 18.44
C VAL A 17 -12.63 32.07 17.92
N PHE A 18 -12.52 32.48 16.66
CA PHE A 18 -11.24 32.95 16.07
C PHE A 18 -10.88 34.39 16.53
N VAL A 19 -11.85 35.27 16.76
CA VAL A 19 -11.61 36.66 17.16
C VAL A 19 -11.58 36.81 18.68
N GLY A 20 -12.31 35.98 19.43
CA GLY A 20 -12.39 36.06 20.91
C GLY A 20 -11.19 35.44 21.63
N LEU A 21 -10.36 34.68 20.96
CA LEU A 21 -9.09 34.14 21.47
C LEU A 21 -7.92 34.95 20.89
N SER A 22 -8.01 36.25 21.08
CA SER A 22 -7.09 37.32 20.68
C SER A 22 -5.67 36.89 20.36
N GLY A 23 -5.27 37.09 19.10
CA GLY A 23 -3.90 37.26 18.70
C GLY A 23 -3.51 36.38 17.50
N CYS A 24 -2.65 36.91 16.68
CA CYS A 24 -2.01 36.29 15.52
C CYS A 24 -1.55 34.83 15.74
N GLY A 25 -1.32 34.43 16.99
CA GLY A 25 -0.84 33.08 17.33
C GLY A 25 -1.82 31.92 17.07
N ILE A 26 -3.14 32.15 16.98
CA ILE A 26 -4.10 31.07 16.73
C ILE A 26 -4.23 30.78 15.24
N VAL A 27 -4.21 31.82 14.41
CA VAL A 27 -4.23 31.65 12.95
C VAL A 27 -2.94 30.99 12.52
N ASP A 28 -1.78 31.40 13.04
CA ASP A 28 -0.48 30.78 12.77
C ASP A 28 -0.45 29.32 13.27
N SER A 29 -1.00 29.04 14.44
CA SER A 29 -1.11 27.69 14.99
C SER A 29 -2.02 26.80 14.15
N GLY A 30 -3.12 27.33 13.61
CA GLY A 30 -4.07 26.60 12.76
C GLY A 30 -3.49 26.28 11.37
N THR A 31 -2.80 27.23 10.76
CA THR A 31 -2.13 27.03 9.47
C THR A 31 -0.94 26.09 9.59
N THR A 32 -0.17 26.18 10.66
CA THR A 32 0.93 25.25 10.96
C THR A 32 0.40 23.81 11.11
N GLU A 33 -0.65 23.62 11.90
CA GLU A 33 -1.28 22.30 12.09
C GLU A 33 -1.83 21.72 10.79
N TYR A 34 -2.48 22.55 9.97
CA TYR A 34 -2.97 22.13 8.65
C TYR A 34 -1.81 21.68 7.74
N ASN A 35 -0.75 22.46 7.67
CA ASN A 35 0.43 22.15 6.86
C ASN A 35 1.11 20.86 7.36
N GLU A 36 1.18 20.63 8.66
CA GLU A 36 1.67 19.38 9.24
C GLU A 36 0.82 18.19 8.81
N LEU A 37 -0.52 18.30 8.88
CA LEU A 37 -1.42 17.23 8.43
C LEU A 37 -1.27 16.96 6.93
N VAL A 38 -1.16 17.99 6.10
CA VAL A 38 -0.91 17.85 4.65
C VAL A 38 0.43 17.17 4.39
N ALA A 39 1.49 17.54 5.11
CA ALA A 39 2.79 16.90 4.98
C ALA A 39 2.74 15.41 5.37
N LEU A 40 1.98 15.06 6.40
CA LEU A 40 1.77 13.67 6.79
C LEU A 40 0.97 12.88 5.75
N VAL A 41 -0.05 13.49 5.10
CA VAL A 41 -0.74 12.87 3.95
C VAL A 41 0.23 12.61 2.81
N GLN A 42 1.10 13.56 2.48
CA GLN A 42 2.14 13.37 1.47
C GLN A 42 3.11 12.24 1.85
N GLY A 43 3.45 12.11 3.14
CA GLY A 43 4.23 10.99 3.67
C GLY A 43 3.55 9.63 3.43
N VAL A 44 2.24 9.55 3.66
CA VAL A 44 1.45 8.35 3.38
C VAL A 44 1.43 8.04 1.87
N GLN A 45 1.26 9.06 1.02
CA GLN A 45 1.30 8.89 -0.44
C GLN A 45 2.67 8.39 -0.90
N ALA A 46 3.76 8.93 -0.34
CA ALA A 46 5.12 8.49 -0.64
C ALA A 46 5.36 7.03 -0.22
N ALA A 47 4.90 6.65 0.97
CA ALA A 47 4.99 5.26 1.45
C ALA A 47 4.19 4.30 0.56
N ALA A 48 3.00 4.70 0.06
CA ALA A 48 2.21 3.92 -0.89
C ALA A 48 2.94 3.70 -2.22
N ALA A 49 3.53 4.75 -2.78
CA ALA A 49 4.30 4.65 -4.02
C ALA A 49 5.55 3.79 -3.86
N ASN A 50 6.23 3.89 -2.71
CA ASN A 50 7.36 3.01 -2.39
C ASN A 50 6.92 1.55 -2.29
N PHE A 51 5.80 1.26 -1.61
CA PHE A 51 5.24 -0.09 -1.53
C PHE A 51 4.92 -0.67 -2.91
N GLN A 52 4.34 0.13 -3.79
CA GLN A 52 4.07 -0.25 -5.17
C GLN A 52 5.36 -0.57 -5.93
N LEU A 53 6.36 0.31 -5.88
CA LEU A 53 7.65 0.12 -6.55
C LEU A 53 8.35 -1.14 -6.06
N VAL A 54 8.34 -1.38 -4.75
CA VAL A 54 8.89 -2.60 -4.14
C VAL A 54 8.16 -3.83 -4.66
N THR A 55 6.83 -3.83 -4.66
CA THR A 55 6.01 -4.95 -5.15
C THR A 55 6.29 -5.23 -6.62
N ASP A 56 6.36 -4.21 -7.45
CA ASP A 56 6.65 -4.32 -8.89
C ASP A 56 8.04 -4.90 -9.15
N THR A 57 9.04 -4.41 -8.42
CA THR A 57 10.42 -4.90 -8.52
C THR A 57 10.54 -6.37 -8.10
N GLN A 58 9.91 -6.76 -7.00
CA GLN A 58 9.96 -8.15 -6.53
C GLN A 58 9.18 -9.09 -7.44
N TYR A 59 8.06 -8.63 -7.99
CA TYR A 59 7.30 -9.39 -8.99
C TYR A 59 8.15 -9.67 -10.23
N ALA A 60 8.83 -8.66 -10.77
CA ALA A 60 9.71 -8.83 -11.92
C ALA A 60 10.87 -9.83 -11.66
N LYS A 61 11.47 -9.78 -10.45
CA LYS A 61 12.51 -10.75 -10.04
C LYS A 61 11.98 -12.18 -10.02
N ILE A 62 10.80 -12.39 -9.43
CA ILE A 62 10.17 -13.73 -9.36
C ILE A 62 9.82 -14.21 -10.76
N GLN A 63 9.27 -13.37 -11.64
CA GLN A 63 8.97 -13.75 -13.01
C GLN A 63 10.22 -14.21 -13.76
N ALA A 64 11.33 -13.49 -13.64
CA ALA A 64 12.60 -13.87 -14.26
C ALA A 64 13.10 -15.23 -13.74
N LYS A 65 13.01 -15.49 -12.44
CA LYS A 65 13.38 -16.79 -11.85
C LYS A 65 12.42 -17.90 -12.24
N THR A 66 11.15 -17.62 -12.33
CA THR A 66 10.12 -18.56 -12.78
C THR A 66 10.39 -19.00 -14.21
N GLN A 67 10.80 -18.08 -15.12
CA GLN A 67 11.16 -18.43 -16.48
C GLN A 67 12.38 -19.38 -16.53
N ILE A 68 13.42 -19.07 -15.76
CA ILE A 68 14.61 -19.94 -15.67
C ILE A 68 14.23 -21.34 -15.15
N THR A 69 13.35 -21.38 -14.15
CA THR A 69 12.86 -22.65 -13.57
C THR A 69 12.02 -23.44 -14.57
N LYS A 70 11.16 -22.73 -15.33
CA LYS A 70 10.39 -23.34 -16.43
C LYS A 70 11.30 -23.98 -17.47
N ASP A 71 12.28 -23.24 -17.94
CA ASP A 71 13.22 -23.74 -18.99
C ASP A 71 13.99 -24.95 -18.48
N TYR A 72 14.38 -24.98 -17.22
CA TYR A 72 15.00 -26.13 -16.58
C TYR A 72 14.06 -27.34 -16.54
N TYR A 73 12.80 -27.16 -16.10
CA TYR A 73 11.84 -28.27 -16.07
C TYR A 73 11.53 -28.82 -17.44
N ASP A 74 11.40 -27.97 -18.45
CA ASP A 74 11.20 -28.40 -19.84
C ASP A 74 12.38 -29.21 -20.36
N ALA A 75 13.61 -28.85 -19.98
CA ALA A 75 14.81 -29.60 -20.34
C ALA A 75 14.91 -30.97 -19.66
N VAL A 76 14.35 -31.14 -18.47
CA VAL A 76 14.47 -32.37 -17.65
C VAL A 76 13.26 -33.30 -17.85
N ASN A 77 12.03 -32.77 -17.84
CA ASN A 77 10.82 -33.61 -17.83
C ASN A 77 9.64 -33.03 -18.64
N SER A 78 9.83 -31.97 -19.40
CA SER A 78 8.81 -31.30 -20.22
C SER A 78 7.57 -30.81 -19.43
N SER A 79 7.72 -30.54 -18.15
CA SER A 79 6.60 -30.13 -17.27
C SER A 79 6.56 -28.65 -16.97
N GLY A 80 7.49 -27.85 -17.46
CA GLY A 80 7.59 -26.43 -17.16
C GLY A 80 6.39 -25.63 -17.66
N GLU A 81 5.87 -25.96 -18.86
CA GLU A 81 4.69 -25.30 -19.40
C GLU A 81 3.42 -25.59 -18.57
N VAL A 82 3.25 -26.82 -18.10
CA VAL A 82 2.13 -27.21 -17.25
C VAL A 82 2.23 -26.50 -15.91
N TRP A 83 3.42 -26.46 -15.31
CA TRP A 83 3.64 -25.77 -14.05
C TRP A 83 3.35 -24.26 -14.15
N THR A 84 3.89 -23.57 -15.15
CA THR A 84 3.60 -22.14 -15.35
C THR A 84 2.14 -21.89 -15.69
N GLY A 85 1.46 -22.81 -16.37
CA GLY A 85 0.03 -22.73 -16.65
C GLY A 85 -0.83 -22.68 -15.40
N ASN A 86 -0.41 -23.37 -14.33
CA ASN A 86 -1.16 -23.46 -13.06
C ASN A 86 -1.29 -22.12 -12.32
N PHE A 87 -0.38 -21.17 -12.52
CA PHE A 87 -0.43 -19.87 -11.85
C PHE A 87 -0.53 -18.67 -12.80
N ARG A 88 -0.68 -18.90 -14.10
CA ARG A 88 -0.77 -17.83 -15.12
C ARG A 88 -1.89 -16.83 -14.79
N SER A 89 -3.06 -17.30 -14.39
CA SER A 89 -4.18 -16.42 -14.06
C SER A 89 -3.89 -15.52 -12.85
N GLN A 90 -3.11 -15.98 -11.87
CA GLN A 90 -2.69 -15.19 -10.71
C GLN A 90 -1.61 -14.19 -11.08
N ALA A 91 -0.70 -14.53 -12.00
CA ALA A 91 0.27 -13.61 -12.56
C ALA A 91 -0.42 -12.48 -13.34
N ASP A 92 -1.41 -12.80 -14.18
CA ASP A 92 -2.21 -11.83 -14.91
C ASP A 92 -3.01 -10.92 -13.96
N ALA A 93 -3.60 -11.49 -12.93
CA ALA A 93 -4.34 -10.73 -11.92
C ALA A 93 -3.43 -9.73 -11.17
N LEU A 94 -2.23 -10.16 -10.77
CA LEU A 94 -1.25 -9.28 -10.12
C LEU A 94 -0.73 -8.20 -11.08
N THR A 95 -0.47 -8.55 -12.33
CA THR A 95 -0.09 -7.59 -13.38
C THR A 95 -1.17 -6.52 -13.57
N ASN A 96 -2.44 -6.91 -13.61
CA ASN A 96 -3.56 -5.98 -13.73
C ASN A 96 -3.67 -5.06 -12.51
N LEU A 97 -3.45 -5.59 -11.29
CA LEU A 97 -3.39 -4.77 -10.08
C LEU A 97 -2.27 -3.73 -10.14
N LEU A 98 -1.06 -4.12 -10.54
CA LEU A 98 0.08 -3.22 -10.68
C LEU A 98 -0.17 -2.15 -11.74
N ASN A 99 -0.81 -2.50 -12.86
CA ASN A 99 -1.13 -1.58 -13.94
C ASN A 99 -2.09 -0.46 -13.53
N ASN A 100 -2.95 -0.69 -12.51
CA ASN A 100 -3.83 0.35 -11.97
C ASN A 100 -3.05 1.51 -11.30
N TYR A 101 -1.78 1.30 -11.02
CA TYR A 101 -0.91 2.26 -10.34
C TYR A 101 0.30 2.67 -11.18
N ARG A 102 0.22 2.46 -12.51
CA ARG A 102 1.22 2.89 -13.49
C ARG A 102 0.66 4.01 -14.36
N ASP A 103 1.55 4.85 -14.84
CA ASP A 103 1.22 5.86 -15.85
C ASP A 103 1.08 5.24 -17.26
N ALA A 104 0.77 6.09 -18.25
CA ALA A 104 0.66 5.67 -19.66
C ALA A 104 1.96 5.10 -20.25
N ASN A 105 3.11 5.35 -19.62
CA ASN A 105 4.43 4.82 -20.00
C ASN A 105 4.80 3.55 -19.24
N GLY A 106 3.91 3.02 -18.39
CA GLY A 106 4.14 1.85 -17.56
C GLY A 106 5.02 2.12 -16.34
N GLN A 107 5.31 3.40 -16.03
CA GLN A 107 6.08 3.76 -14.84
C GLN A 107 5.17 3.88 -13.60
N PRO A 108 5.69 3.64 -12.39
CA PRO A 108 4.95 3.88 -11.17
C PRO A 108 4.38 5.30 -11.14
N LEU A 109 3.15 5.46 -10.64
CA LEU A 109 2.54 6.78 -10.51
C LEU A 109 3.35 7.65 -9.54
N ASP A 110 3.44 8.93 -9.89
CA ASP A 110 3.93 9.95 -8.96
C ASP A 110 3.12 9.91 -7.65
N PRO A 111 3.75 9.85 -6.47
CA PRO A 111 3.06 9.82 -5.19
C PRO A 111 1.98 10.90 -5.04
N THR A 112 2.23 12.09 -5.57
CA THR A 112 1.30 13.22 -5.50
C THR A 112 0.05 13.05 -6.37
N LYS A 113 0.10 12.13 -7.33
CA LYS A 113 -1.03 11.80 -8.23
C LYS A 113 -1.85 10.61 -7.73
N LEU A 114 -1.42 9.94 -6.67
CA LEU A 114 -2.20 8.88 -6.05
C LEU A 114 -3.48 9.47 -5.45
N ASN A 115 -4.62 8.97 -5.90
CA ASN A 115 -5.90 9.38 -5.37
C ASN A 115 -6.03 8.89 -3.92
N LEU A 116 -6.34 9.79 -2.99
CA LEU A 116 -6.53 9.45 -1.58
C LEU A 116 -7.58 8.35 -1.37
N ASN A 117 -8.59 8.26 -2.24
CA ASN A 117 -9.58 7.18 -2.20
C ASN A 117 -8.96 5.80 -2.46
N GLN A 118 -7.87 5.72 -3.24
CA GLN A 118 -7.13 4.47 -3.48
C GLN A 118 -6.33 4.03 -2.25
N LEU A 119 -6.05 4.95 -1.34
CA LEU A 119 -5.31 4.71 -0.09
C LEU A 119 -6.23 4.43 1.11
N GLN A 120 -7.56 4.55 0.92
CA GLN A 120 -8.56 4.35 1.96
C GLN A 120 -9.38 3.08 1.69
N GLY A 121 -9.93 2.50 2.76
CA GLY A 121 -10.80 1.33 2.66
C GLY A 121 -10.06 -0.01 2.66
N LYS A 122 -10.85 -1.11 2.60
CA LYS A 122 -10.32 -2.47 2.71
C LYS A 122 -9.45 -2.92 1.52
N GLY A 123 -9.67 -2.32 0.35
CA GLY A 123 -8.88 -2.57 -0.86
C GLY A 123 -7.77 -1.53 -1.07
N ALA A 124 -7.38 -0.78 -0.03
CA ALA A 124 -6.30 0.20 -0.12
C ALA A 124 -5.04 -0.41 -0.75
N LEU A 125 -4.32 0.42 -1.50
CA LEU A 125 -3.20 0.02 -2.35
C LEU A 125 -2.24 -0.99 -1.68
N PRO A 126 -1.69 -0.75 -0.47
CA PRO A 126 -0.76 -1.73 0.12
C PRO A 126 -1.42 -3.07 0.43
N ASN A 127 -2.65 -3.08 0.95
CA ASN A 127 -3.36 -4.31 1.29
C ASN A 127 -3.75 -5.09 0.02
N GLY A 128 -4.26 -4.41 -1.00
CA GLY A 128 -4.63 -5.03 -2.28
C GLY A 128 -3.44 -5.65 -3.00
N LEU A 129 -2.33 -4.90 -3.10
CA LEU A 129 -1.10 -5.40 -3.72
C LEU A 129 -0.46 -6.53 -2.91
N GLY A 130 -0.36 -6.40 -1.59
CA GLY A 130 0.22 -7.42 -0.73
C GLY A 130 -0.57 -8.73 -0.79
N GLN A 131 -1.91 -8.67 -0.79
CA GLN A 131 -2.76 -9.83 -0.96
C GLN A 131 -2.62 -10.47 -2.34
N GLY A 132 -2.63 -9.66 -3.41
CA GLY A 132 -2.43 -10.15 -4.78
C GLY A 132 -1.07 -10.83 -4.95
N PHE A 133 -0.02 -10.25 -4.38
CA PHE A 133 1.32 -10.83 -4.39
C PHE A 133 1.37 -12.16 -3.63
N GLN A 134 0.75 -12.25 -2.46
CA GLN A 134 0.67 -13.48 -1.67
C GLN A 134 -0.05 -14.60 -2.43
N ILE A 135 -1.17 -14.29 -3.09
CA ILE A 135 -1.91 -15.26 -3.91
C ILE A 135 -1.03 -15.78 -5.04
N TYR A 136 -0.31 -14.90 -5.72
CA TYR A 136 0.60 -15.28 -6.80
C TYR A 136 1.73 -16.19 -6.30
N VAL A 137 2.39 -15.82 -5.22
CA VAL A 137 3.48 -16.63 -4.63
C VAL A 137 2.96 -18.00 -4.18
N ASN A 138 1.82 -18.05 -3.51
CA ASN A 138 1.21 -19.34 -3.12
C ASN A 138 0.91 -20.23 -4.33
N ALA A 139 0.46 -19.66 -5.44
CA ALA A 139 0.17 -20.42 -6.64
C ALA A 139 1.44 -21.01 -7.29
N ILE A 140 2.54 -20.27 -7.30
CA ILE A 140 3.85 -20.77 -7.78
C ILE A 140 4.32 -21.98 -6.97
N THR A 141 4.08 -21.93 -5.64
CA THR A 141 4.64 -22.90 -4.70
C THR A 141 3.76 -24.12 -4.49
N GLN A 142 2.47 -24.08 -4.88
CA GLN A 142 1.53 -25.18 -4.65
C GLN A 142 1.72 -26.41 -5.54
N ALA A 143 2.41 -26.31 -6.66
CA ALA A 143 2.58 -27.43 -7.59
C ALA A 143 3.89 -27.39 -8.38
N PRO A 144 5.07 -27.33 -7.73
CA PRO A 144 6.29 -27.56 -8.48
C PRO A 144 6.29 -29.03 -8.97
N PRO A 145 6.71 -29.28 -10.21
CA PRO A 145 6.97 -30.65 -10.63
C PRO A 145 7.97 -31.30 -9.68
N PRO A 146 7.87 -32.60 -9.42
CA PRO A 146 8.78 -33.30 -8.52
C PRO A 146 10.16 -33.42 -9.14
N VAL A 147 10.96 -32.37 -9.04
CA VAL A 147 12.40 -32.40 -9.23
C VAL A 147 13.05 -32.04 -7.92
N PRO A 148 13.24 -33.01 -7.03
CA PRO A 148 13.88 -32.74 -5.75
C PRO A 148 15.30 -32.25 -5.98
N ASP A 149 15.72 -31.30 -5.16
CA ASP A 149 17.11 -30.85 -4.98
C ASP A 149 17.77 -30.11 -6.14
N SER A 150 17.02 -29.53 -7.08
CA SER A 150 17.66 -28.69 -8.08
C SER A 150 18.05 -27.35 -7.49
N LYS A 151 19.29 -26.91 -7.73
CA LYS A 151 19.77 -25.56 -7.38
C LYS A 151 18.87 -24.45 -7.93
N VAL A 152 18.16 -24.73 -9.02
CA VAL A 152 17.24 -23.81 -9.69
C VAL A 152 15.97 -23.61 -8.86
N THR A 153 15.40 -24.70 -8.31
CA THR A 153 14.21 -24.65 -7.45
C THR A 153 14.53 -23.95 -6.13
N LEU A 154 15.70 -24.26 -5.54
CA LEU A 154 16.17 -23.58 -4.33
C LEU A 154 16.34 -22.07 -4.58
N ALA A 155 16.97 -21.69 -5.70
CA ALA A 155 17.16 -20.28 -6.04
C ALA A 155 15.83 -19.54 -6.31
N LEU A 156 14.79 -20.21 -6.77
CA LEU A 156 13.43 -19.63 -6.83
C LEU A 156 12.87 -19.43 -5.43
N GLY A 157 13.01 -20.42 -4.56
CA GLY A 157 12.61 -20.33 -3.15
C GLY A 157 13.25 -19.14 -2.44
N ASP A 158 14.58 -19.01 -2.53
CA ASP A 158 15.33 -17.88 -1.96
C ASP A 158 14.85 -16.52 -2.50
N THR A 159 14.54 -16.45 -3.80
CA THR A 159 14.01 -15.23 -4.43
C THR A 159 12.62 -14.89 -3.90
N VAL A 160 11.77 -15.89 -3.69
CA VAL A 160 10.45 -15.73 -3.10
C VAL A 160 10.56 -15.23 -1.64
N ASP A 161 11.46 -15.82 -0.85
CA ASP A 161 11.69 -15.40 0.54
C ASP A 161 12.19 -13.95 0.65
N GLU A 162 13.19 -13.58 -0.18
CA GLU A 162 13.67 -12.20 -0.27
C GLU A 162 12.53 -11.24 -0.61
N ALA A 163 11.73 -11.60 -1.61
CA ALA A 163 10.63 -10.77 -2.06
C ALA A 163 9.58 -10.57 -0.97
N MET A 164 9.21 -11.64 -0.27
CA MET A 164 8.22 -11.59 0.81
C MET A 164 8.71 -10.72 1.98
N ASN A 165 9.97 -10.87 2.38
CA ASN A 165 10.57 -10.04 3.41
C ASN A 165 10.62 -8.57 3.00
N THR A 166 10.96 -8.29 1.76
CA THR A 166 11.04 -6.91 1.25
C THR A 166 9.66 -6.23 1.20
N ILE A 167 8.61 -6.97 0.80
CA ILE A 167 7.23 -6.45 0.83
C ILE A 167 6.75 -6.23 2.27
N GLN A 168 7.13 -7.10 3.20
CA GLN A 168 6.81 -6.92 4.62
C GLN A 168 7.45 -5.65 5.19
N LEU A 169 8.71 -5.35 4.82
CA LEU A 169 9.39 -4.11 5.19
C LEU A 169 8.66 -2.88 4.61
N GLY A 170 8.30 -2.91 3.32
CA GLY A 170 7.50 -1.85 2.72
C GLY A 170 6.15 -1.64 3.42
N GLY A 171 5.52 -2.72 3.91
CA GLY A 171 4.32 -2.66 4.74
C GLY A 171 4.55 -2.00 6.10
N THR A 172 5.74 -2.18 6.68
CA THR A 172 6.14 -1.50 7.92
C THR A 172 6.29 0.00 7.69
N ASP A 173 6.99 0.40 6.64
CA ASP A 173 7.15 1.82 6.27
C ASP A 173 5.79 2.51 6.05
N TRP A 174 4.87 1.82 5.37
CA TRP A 174 3.48 2.28 5.25
C TRP A 174 2.82 2.46 6.61
N ASN A 175 2.93 1.47 7.49
CA ASN A 175 2.30 1.51 8.81
C ASN A 175 2.83 2.65 9.67
N ASP A 176 4.11 2.97 9.58
CA ASP A 176 4.72 4.07 10.30
C ASP A 176 4.19 5.43 9.79
N ALA A 177 4.09 5.62 8.48
CA ALA A 177 3.50 6.82 7.88
C ALA A 177 2.02 6.97 8.27
N VAL A 178 1.24 5.89 8.18
CA VAL A 178 -0.18 5.85 8.59
C VAL A 178 -0.35 6.16 10.07
N LYS A 179 0.50 5.57 10.93
CA LYS A 179 0.47 5.81 12.37
C LYS A 179 0.74 7.28 12.68
N ALA A 180 1.74 7.88 12.04
CA ALA A 180 2.05 9.29 12.22
C ALA A 180 0.84 10.17 11.87
N TYR A 181 0.22 9.95 10.71
CA TYR A 181 -0.97 10.69 10.28
C TYR A 181 -2.17 10.46 11.21
N ASN A 182 -2.56 9.20 11.42
CA ASN A 182 -3.75 8.87 12.21
C ASN A 182 -3.64 9.38 13.66
N THR A 183 -2.44 9.30 14.25
CA THR A 183 -2.19 9.82 15.60
C THR A 183 -2.33 11.34 15.65
N ARG A 184 -1.72 12.05 14.68
CA ARG A 184 -1.80 13.52 14.64
C ARG A 184 -3.24 13.98 14.36
N ARG A 185 -3.90 13.33 13.42
CA ARG A 185 -5.28 13.61 13.04
C ARG A 185 -6.27 13.42 14.20
N ALA A 186 -6.03 12.43 15.07
CA ALA A 186 -6.86 12.13 16.25
C ALA A 186 -6.64 13.08 17.43
N GLN A 187 -5.59 13.90 17.43
CA GLN A 187 -5.40 14.92 18.45
C GLN A 187 -6.45 16.01 18.30
N ILE A 188 -6.81 16.68 19.43
CA ILE A 188 -7.85 17.73 19.45
C ILE A 188 -7.59 18.82 18.41
N LYS A 189 -6.34 19.29 18.29
CA LYS A 189 -5.97 20.29 17.29
C LYS A 189 -6.16 19.77 15.87
N GLY A 190 -5.68 18.57 15.55
CA GLY A 190 -5.83 17.94 14.25
C GLY A 190 -7.29 17.75 13.86
N GLU A 191 -8.14 17.32 14.79
CA GLU A 191 -9.58 17.14 14.57
C GLU A 191 -10.27 18.47 14.29
N ILE A 192 -9.98 19.53 15.04
CA ILE A 192 -10.56 20.86 14.82
C ILE A 192 -10.14 21.40 13.46
N VAL A 193 -8.84 21.35 13.15
CA VAL A 193 -8.30 21.87 11.89
C VAL A 193 -8.89 21.13 10.70
N ALA A 194 -9.00 19.82 10.76
CA ALA A 194 -9.57 19.05 9.67
C ALA A 194 -11.07 19.32 9.46
N ARG A 195 -11.84 19.54 10.52
CA ARG A 195 -13.25 19.95 10.40
C ARG A 195 -13.40 21.35 9.80
N VAL A 196 -12.53 22.27 10.20
CA VAL A 196 -12.52 23.64 9.67
C VAL A 196 -12.08 23.64 8.20
N SER A 197 -11.01 22.90 7.85
CA SER A 197 -10.56 22.81 6.46
C SER A 197 -11.62 22.18 5.52
N ALA A 198 -12.33 21.15 5.98
CA ALA A 198 -13.43 20.54 5.24
C ALA A 198 -14.57 21.53 4.96
N TYR A 199 -14.85 22.45 5.92
CA TYR A 199 -15.83 23.51 5.69
C TYR A 199 -15.44 24.46 4.54
N PHE A 200 -14.15 24.64 4.31
CA PHE A 200 -13.60 25.44 3.19
C PHE A 200 -13.33 24.62 1.92
N GLY A 201 -13.71 23.37 1.88
CA GLY A 201 -13.50 22.48 0.72
C GLY A 201 -12.13 21.83 0.65
N PHE A 202 -11.35 21.84 1.74
CA PHE A 202 -10.06 21.18 1.87
C PHE A 202 -10.21 19.91 2.73
N ASP A 203 -10.70 18.84 2.12
CA ASP A 203 -10.95 17.59 2.84
C ASP A 203 -9.66 16.85 3.15
N LEU A 204 -9.40 16.65 4.45
CA LEU A 204 -8.35 15.77 4.94
C LEU A 204 -8.93 14.39 5.25
N PRO A 205 -8.24 13.30 4.88
CA PRO A 205 -8.70 11.94 5.19
C PRO A 205 -9.01 11.75 6.68
N VAL A 206 -10.04 10.97 6.99
CA VAL A 206 -10.36 10.67 8.40
C VAL A 206 -9.30 9.78 9.01
N THR A 207 -8.97 8.69 8.31
CA THR A 207 -7.92 7.73 8.68
C THR A 207 -7.41 7.03 7.44
N PHE A 208 -6.20 6.47 7.52
CA PHE A 208 -5.70 5.49 6.57
C PHE A 208 -5.66 4.10 7.22
N PRO A 209 -5.91 3.02 6.47
CA PRO A 209 -5.84 1.67 6.98
C PRO A 209 -4.39 1.24 7.16
N TYR A 210 -4.12 0.43 8.18
CA TYR A 210 -2.84 -0.25 8.33
C TYR A 210 -2.69 -1.40 7.34
N TYR A 211 -1.47 -1.65 6.91
CA TYR A 211 -1.11 -2.88 6.19
C TYR A 211 -1.16 -4.07 7.16
N GLN A 212 -1.88 -5.10 6.77
CA GLN A 212 -2.14 -6.27 7.63
C GLN A 212 -1.37 -7.52 7.18
N GLY A 213 -0.47 -7.37 6.20
CA GLY A 213 0.15 -8.52 5.57
C GLY A 213 -0.75 -9.22 4.56
N GLY A 214 -0.23 -10.22 3.87
CA GLY A 214 -0.96 -10.96 2.83
C GLY A 214 -2.13 -11.80 3.37
N ASN A 215 -2.07 -12.22 4.64
CA ASN A 215 -3.17 -12.86 5.37
C ASN A 215 -3.40 -12.08 6.65
N ALA A 216 -4.58 -11.51 6.83
CA ALA A 216 -5.03 -10.72 7.98
C ALA A 216 -4.29 -11.03 9.30
N GLY A 217 -3.15 -10.40 9.53
CA GLY A 217 -2.37 -10.52 10.77
C GLY A 217 -1.41 -11.72 10.88
N GLN A 218 -1.30 -12.56 9.86
CA GLN A 218 -0.25 -13.60 9.81
C GLN A 218 0.95 -13.10 9.01
N PRO A 219 2.20 -13.37 9.46
CA PRO A 219 3.38 -13.14 8.64
C PRO A 219 3.23 -13.91 7.33
N ILE A 220 3.69 -13.33 6.24
CA ILE A 220 3.76 -14.01 4.96
C ILE A 220 4.63 -15.26 5.17
N GLN A 221 4.05 -16.44 4.99
CA GLN A 221 4.80 -17.70 5.13
C GLN A 221 5.25 -18.18 3.76
N ASN A 222 6.52 -18.54 3.64
CA ASN A 222 7.02 -19.22 2.47
C ASN A 222 6.63 -20.70 2.51
N PRO A 223 5.73 -21.16 1.63
CA PRO A 223 5.34 -22.58 1.62
C PRO A 223 6.42 -23.51 1.07
N LEU A 224 7.51 -22.98 0.46
CA LEU A 224 8.65 -23.79 0.02
C LEU A 224 9.57 -24.21 1.19
N GLY A 225 9.31 -23.71 2.40
CA GLY A 225 9.93 -24.10 3.68
C GLY A 225 11.45 -24.24 3.64
N THR A 226 12.13 -23.81 4.70
CA THR A 226 13.54 -24.20 4.91
C THR A 226 13.67 -25.71 4.80
N PRO A 227 14.70 -26.25 4.11
CA PRO A 227 14.99 -27.67 4.13
C PRO A 227 15.06 -28.14 5.58
N LYS A 228 14.26 -29.14 5.93
CA LYS A 228 14.43 -29.81 7.23
C LYS A 228 15.84 -30.35 7.29
N PRO A 229 16.58 -30.10 8.40
CA PRO A 229 17.89 -30.67 8.61
C PRO A 229 17.89 -32.20 8.59
#